data_d0bc5d6f355157cdd553cda0d3159517
#
_entry.id   d0bc5d6f355157cdd553cda0d3159517
#
_cell.length_a   1.000
_cell.length_b   1.000
_cell.length_c   1.000
_cell.angle_alpha   90.00
_cell.angle_beta   90.00
_cell.angle_gamma   90.00
#
_symmetry.space_group_name_H-M   'P 1'
#
loop_
_entity.id
_entity.type
_entity.pdbx_description
1 polymer ?
#
loop_
_entity_poly.entity_id
_entity_poly.type
_entity_poly.pdbx_seq_one_letter_code
_entity_poly.pdbx_strand_id
1 'polypeptide(L)'
;MREKIARKEALLVCGCGTGLIARLCDQAGVDLIGCYNTGRYRMNGIASIAGNLPIGNANEVMFDMAVKDILPVVKNTPVIGGIFGLDPTRDMQRFLKSCYDIGLSGVQGFPTIGKIGGQIRKEYEQVGFTFEKEVSVLAYARKLNMLTMSYCYSVDEAKMIADAGIDLIIPHMGMTTGGDNGTKEQSPIDVAAEKTEAIIQAALSINPEIIPLCHGGNISEPKDAEYIMHHTSAKGFVGASSIERIPTEKAIKNVCAGYRAIRL
;
A
#
# COMPACT_ATOMS: atom_id res chain seq x y z
N MET A 1 -11.69 10.08 7.77
CA MET A 1 -10.29 10.00 8.24
C MET A 1 -9.94 11.15 9.19
N ARG A 2 -10.04 12.43 8.83
CA ARG A 2 -9.68 13.58 9.71
C ARG A 2 -10.43 13.59 11.03
N GLU A 3 -11.71 13.22 11.06
CA GLU A 3 -12.50 13.12 12.29
C GLU A 3 -11.98 12.03 13.25
N LYS A 4 -11.55 10.85 12.71
CA LYS A 4 -10.92 9.81 13.53
C LYS A 4 -9.60 10.31 14.12
N ILE A 5 -8.77 10.95 13.30
CA ILE A 5 -7.49 11.54 13.76
C ILE A 5 -7.74 12.56 14.89
N ALA A 6 -8.77 13.40 14.75
CA ALA A 6 -9.14 14.38 15.78
C ALA A 6 -9.58 13.70 17.11
N ARG A 7 -10.20 12.52 17.03
CA ARG A 7 -10.54 11.68 18.18
C ARG A 7 -9.37 10.82 18.68
N LYS A 8 -8.17 10.96 18.10
CA LYS A 8 -6.98 10.14 18.41
C LYS A 8 -7.15 8.65 18.09
N GLU A 9 -7.98 8.33 17.11
CA GLU A 9 -8.17 6.98 16.58
C GLU A 9 -7.22 6.76 15.40
N ALA A 10 -6.48 5.64 15.42
CA ALA A 10 -5.59 5.29 14.33
C ALA A 10 -6.36 4.90 13.06
N LEU A 11 -5.85 5.30 11.91
CA LEU A 11 -6.37 4.86 10.62
C LEU A 11 -5.82 3.48 10.27
N LEU A 12 -6.65 2.65 9.65
CA LEU A 12 -6.26 1.34 9.15
C LEU A 12 -6.57 1.22 7.65
N VAL A 13 -5.52 1.04 6.85
CA VAL A 13 -5.63 0.75 5.42
C VAL A 13 -5.21 -0.70 5.17
N CYS A 14 -6.02 -1.45 4.44
CA CYS A 14 -5.76 -2.87 4.19
C CYS A 14 -5.56 -3.15 2.69
N GLY A 15 -4.37 -3.65 2.34
CA GLY A 15 -4.10 -4.16 0.99
C GLY A 15 -4.70 -5.56 0.83
N CYS A 16 -5.68 -5.71 -0.06
CA CYS A 16 -6.43 -6.95 -0.27
C CYS A 16 -6.14 -7.55 -1.65
N GLY A 17 -5.83 -8.86 -1.67
CA GLY A 17 -5.54 -9.62 -2.89
C GLY A 17 -6.68 -10.52 -3.35
N THR A 18 -7.75 -10.67 -2.54
CA THR A 18 -8.93 -11.48 -2.87
C THR A 18 -10.21 -10.85 -2.34
N GLY A 19 -11.33 -11.18 -2.94
CA GLY A 19 -12.65 -10.72 -2.48
C GLY A 19 -13.01 -11.20 -1.08
N LEU A 20 -12.57 -12.39 -0.67
CA LEU A 20 -12.80 -12.87 0.69
C LEU A 20 -12.17 -11.95 1.72
N ILE A 21 -10.89 -11.61 1.54
CA ILE A 21 -10.17 -10.73 2.46
C ILE A 21 -10.78 -9.32 2.45
N ALA A 22 -11.08 -8.79 1.27
CA ALA A 22 -11.69 -7.46 1.14
C ALA A 22 -13.04 -7.37 1.87
N ARG A 23 -13.90 -8.39 1.74
CA ARG A 23 -15.17 -8.48 2.47
C ARG A 23 -14.97 -8.52 3.99
N LEU A 24 -13.99 -9.29 4.46
CA LEU A 24 -13.71 -9.38 5.90
C LEU A 24 -13.14 -8.07 6.44
N CYS A 25 -12.28 -7.38 5.68
CA CYS A 25 -11.80 -6.04 6.04
C CYS A 25 -12.93 -5.01 6.08
N ASP A 26 -13.84 -5.03 5.09
CA ASP A 26 -15.03 -4.17 5.07
C ASP A 26 -15.92 -4.39 6.30
N GLN A 27 -16.18 -5.66 6.66
CA GLN A 27 -16.95 -6.02 7.86
C GLN A 27 -16.24 -5.63 9.16
N ALA A 28 -14.90 -5.63 9.17
CA ALA A 28 -14.09 -5.20 10.31
C ALA A 28 -14.03 -3.66 10.45
N GLY A 29 -14.57 -2.89 9.52
CA GLY A 29 -14.64 -1.43 9.59
C GLY A 29 -13.31 -0.73 9.36
N VAL A 30 -12.46 -1.26 8.47
CA VAL A 30 -11.22 -0.58 8.08
C VAL A 30 -11.53 0.72 7.34
N ASP A 31 -10.59 1.67 7.34
CA ASP A 31 -10.82 2.99 6.77
C ASP A 31 -10.67 3.05 5.25
N LEU A 32 -9.86 2.14 4.69
CA LEU A 32 -9.57 2.10 3.26
C LEU A 32 -9.11 0.70 2.85
N ILE A 33 -9.53 0.25 1.68
CA ILE A 33 -9.07 -0.99 1.05
C ILE A 33 -8.21 -0.65 -0.16
N GLY A 34 -6.98 -1.17 -0.21
CA GLY A 34 -6.07 -1.06 -1.35
C GLY A 34 -6.11 -2.32 -2.21
N CYS A 35 -6.42 -2.16 -3.50
CA CYS A 35 -6.38 -3.23 -4.51
C CYS A 35 -5.19 -2.99 -5.45
N TYR A 36 -4.17 -3.85 -5.43
CA TYR A 36 -2.98 -3.71 -6.28
C TYR A 36 -2.35 -5.07 -6.61
N ASN A 37 -1.59 -5.12 -7.70
CA ASN A 37 -1.09 -6.36 -8.30
C ASN A 37 -0.39 -7.32 -7.33
N THR A 38 0.38 -6.82 -6.35
CA THR A 38 1.08 -7.67 -5.37
C THR A 38 0.12 -8.47 -4.49
N GLY A 39 -1.11 -8.02 -4.31
CA GLY A 39 -2.16 -8.76 -3.61
C GLY A 39 -2.47 -10.09 -4.30
N ARG A 40 -2.58 -10.10 -5.63
CA ARG A 40 -2.79 -11.31 -6.43
C ARG A 40 -1.66 -12.33 -6.19
N TYR A 41 -0.40 -11.90 -6.31
CA TYR A 41 0.75 -12.80 -6.10
C TYR A 41 0.78 -13.33 -4.66
N ARG A 42 0.60 -12.46 -3.68
CA ARG A 42 0.63 -12.78 -2.26
C ARG A 42 -0.41 -13.83 -1.88
N MET A 43 -1.63 -13.69 -2.37
CA MET A 43 -2.73 -14.62 -2.06
C MET A 43 -2.68 -15.90 -2.91
N ASN A 44 -1.88 -15.92 -3.96
CA ASN A 44 -1.53 -17.15 -4.70
C ASN A 44 -0.33 -17.90 -4.09
N GLY A 45 0.12 -17.53 -2.87
CA GLY A 45 1.23 -18.20 -2.21
C GLY A 45 2.62 -17.78 -2.71
N ILE A 46 2.73 -16.67 -3.46
CA ILE A 46 3.97 -16.14 -4.01
C ILE A 46 4.41 -14.92 -3.18
N ALA A 47 5.71 -14.72 -3.01
CA ALA A 47 6.23 -13.55 -2.31
C ALA A 47 5.73 -12.25 -2.96
N SER A 48 5.26 -11.29 -2.14
CA SER A 48 4.69 -10.01 -2.63
C SER A 48 5.62 -9.25 -3.57
N ILE A 49 6.95 -9.39 -3.40
CA ILE A 49 7.95 -8.73 -4.24
C ILE A 49 7.83 -9.13 -5.72
N ALA A 50 7.24 -10.27 -6.03
CA ALA A 50 7.00 -10.70 -7.40
C ALA A 50 6.18 -9.68 -8.21
N GLY A 51 5.35 -8.88 -7.56
CA GLY A 51 4.61 -7.79 -8.23
C GLY A 51 5.48 -6.65 -8.77
N ASN A 52 6.79 -6.64 -8.45
CA ASN A 52 7.76 -5.70 -9.00
C ASN A 52 8.67 -6.34 -10.08
N LEU A 53 8.47 -7.62 -10.36
CA LEU A 53 9.18 -8.29 -11.46
C LEU A 53 8.51 -7.96 -12.81
N PRO A 54 9.24 -8.06 -13.92
CA PRO A 54 8.71 -7.77 -15.26
C PRO A 54 7.78 -8.90 -15.77
N ILE A 55 6.73 -9.22 -14.97
CA ILE A 55 5.73 -10.25 -15.26
C ILE A 55 4.32 -9.65 -15.24
N GLY A 56 3.64 -9.67 -16.35
CA GLY A 56 2.31 -9.10 -16.51
C GLY A 56 2.30 -7.56 -16.46
N ASN A 57 1.15 -6.97 -16.72
CA ASN A 57 0.91 -5.54 -16.58
C ASN A 57 0.22 -5.27 -15.24
N ALA A 58 0.87 -4.50 -14.36
CA ALA A 58 0.37 -4.23 -13.01
C ALA A 58 -0.99 -3.53 -13.00
N ASN A 59 -1.21 -2.60 -13.96
CA ASN A 59 -2.46 -1.87 -14.09
C ASN A 59 -3.61 -2.77 -14.55
N GLU A 60 -3.36 -3.73 -15.45
CA GLU A 60 -4.35 -4.72 -15.87
C GLU A 60 -4.73 -5.66 -14.73
N VAL A 61 -3.72 -6.18 -14.02
CA VAL A 61 -3.94 -7.07 -12.87
C VAL A 61 -4.77 -6.36 -11.79
N MET A 62 -4.43 -5.12 -11.46
CA MET A 62 -5.18 -4.32 -10.49
C MET A 62 -6.62 -4.10 -10.95
N PHE A 63 -6.82 -3.68 -12.20
CA PHE A 63 -8.15 -3.37 -12.74
C PHE A 63 -9.05 -4.62 -12.78
N ASP A 64 -8.51 -5.75 -13.22
CA ASP A 64 -9.22 -7.05 -13.21
C ASP A 64 -9.63 -7.47 -11.79
N MET A 65 -8.70 -7.39 -10.83
CA MET A 65 -8.99 -7.66 -9.42
C MET A 65 -10.06 -6.73 -8.86
N ALA A 66 -9.98 -5.43 -9.15
CA ALA A 66 -10.95 -4.45 -8.67
C ALA A 66 -12.36 -4.80 -9.14
N VAL A 67 -12.53 -5.06 -10.44
CA VAL A 67 -13.84 -5.30 -11.06
C VAL A 67 -14.42 -6.67 -10.68
N LYS A 68 -13.59 -7.72 -10.67
CA LYS A 68 -14.09 -9.10 -10.52
C LYS A 68 -14.08 -9.59 -9.08
N ASP A 69 -13.12 -9.16 -8.27
CA ASP A 69 -12.88 -9.76 -6.96
C ASP A 69 -13.29 -8.83 -5.80
N ILE A 70 -12.95 -7.53 -5.86
CA ILE A 70 -13.01 -6.62 -4.70
C ILE A 70 -14.31 -5.82 -4.65
N LEU A 71 -14.58 -5.00 -5.67
CA LEU A 71 -15.75 -4.11 -5.69
C LEU A 71 -17.09 -4.84 -5.55
N PRO A 72 -17.30 -6.05 -6.11
CA PRO A 72 -18.57 -6.76 -5.94
C PRO A 72 -18.92 -7.12 -4.49
N VAL A 73 -17.92 -7.26 -3.61
CA VAL A 73 -18.09 -7.78 -2.24
C VAL A 73 -17.86 -6.74 -1.13
N VAL A 74 -17.28 -5.59 -1.45
CA VAL A 74 -17.11 -4.48 -0.52
C VAL A 74 -18.34 -3.57 -0.59
N LYS A 75 -18.89 -3.16 0.57
CA LYS A 75 -20.15 -2.41 0.63
C LYS A 75 -20.03 -1.04 1.28
N ASN A 76 -19.12 -0.89 2.25
CA ASN A 76 -19.06 0.30 3.11
C ASN A 76 -17.72 1.03 3.00
N THR A 77 -16.63 0.29 2.82
CA THR A 77 -15.27 0.84 2.84
C THR A 77 -14.86 1.34 1.47
N PRO A 78 -14.32 2.56 1.34
CA PRO A 78 -13.77 3.04 0.07
C PRO A 78 -12.64 2.13 -0.43
N VAL A 79 -12.59 1.89 -1.74
CA VAL A 79 -11.56 1.07 -2.40
C VAL A 79 -10.69 1.96 -3.28
N ILE A 80 -9.36 1.82 -3.17
CA ILE A 80 -8.39 2.49 -4.03
C ILE A 80 -7.59 1.48 -4.86
N GLY A 81 -7.26 1.86 -6.09
CA GLY A 81 -6.46 1.05 -7.01
C GLY A 81 -4.98 1.41 -6.98
N GLY A 82 -4.11 0.42 -6.83
CA GLY A 82 -2.67 0.62 -6.97
C GLY A 82 -2.26 0.67 -8.44
N ILE A 83 -1.75 1.81 -8.89
CA ILE A 83 -1.40 2.06 -10.29
C ILE A 83 0.11 2.25 -10.47
N PHE A 84 0.64 1.71 -11.55
CA PHE A 84 1.97 2.08 -12.04
C PHE A 84 1.84 3.29 -12.96
N GLY A 85 2.16 4.46 -12.44
CA GLY A 85 1.97 5.76 -13.14
C GLY A 85 2.82 5.97 -14.37
N LEU A 86 3.85 5.15 -14.59
CA LEU A 86 4.79 5.22 -15.70
C LEU A 86 4.52 4.19 -16.81
N ASP A 87 3.35 3.56 -16.83
CA ASP A 87 2.99 2.57 -17.87
C ASP A 87 3.04 3.22 -19.28
N PRO A 88 4.05 2.90 -20.11
CA PRO A 88 4.22 3.54 -21.41
C PRO A 88 3.20 3.04 -22.45
N THR A 89 2.44 2.01 -22.12
CA THR A 89 1.47 1.38 -23.02
C THR A 89 0.07 1.99 -22.87
N ARG A 90 -0.10 2.99 -21.95
CA ARG A 90 -1.39 3.58 -21.60
C ARG A 90 -1.36 5.10 -21.63
N ASP A 91 -2.47 5.67 -22.05
CA ASP A 91 -2.83 7.04 -21.67
C ASP A 91 -3.31 7.01 -20.20
N MET A 92 -2.45 7.46 -19.29
CA MET A 92 -2.74 7.39 -17.84
C MET A 92 -3.92 8.26 -17.43
N GLN A 93 -4.22 9.37 -18.14
CA GLN A 93 -5.39 10.18 -17.82
C GLN A 93 -6.69 9.46 -18.14
N ARG A 94 -6.75 8.80 -19.30
CA ARG A 94 -7.89 7.95 -19.66
C ARG A 94 -8.03 6.74 -18.76
N PHE A 95 -6.91 6.14 -18.36
CA PHE A 95 -6.92 5.02 -17.44
C PHE A 95 -7.45 5.42 -16.05
N LEU A 96 -7.04 6.56 -15.51
CA LEU A 96 -7.57 7.10 -14.26
C LEU A 96 -9.07 7.36 -14.33
N LYS A 97 -9.55 7.88 -15.47
CA LYS A 97 -10.99 8.02 -15.66
C LYS A 97 -11.70 6.66 -15.65
N SER A 98 -11.14 5.65 -16.30
CA SER A 98 -11.69 4.29 -16.23
C SER A 98 -11.70 3.73 -14.80
N CYS A 99 -10.66 4.00 -13.99
CA CYS A 99 -10.62 3.64 -12.58
C CYS A 99 -11.75 4.32 -11.78
N TYR A 100 -12.00 5.59 -12.04
CA TYR A 100 -13.12 6.33 -11.44
C TYR A 100 -14.49 5.73 -11.86
N ASP A 101 -14.66 5.48 -13.15
CA ASP A 101 -15.93 5.01 -13.73
C ASP A 101 -16.34 3.61 -13.21
N ILE A 102 -15.38 2.74 -12.84
CA ILE A 102 -15.69 1.43 -12.22
C ILE A 102 -15.99 1.53 -10.71
N GLY A 103 -15.89 2.72 -10.10
CA GLY A 103 -16.22 2.94 -8.69
C GLY A 103 -15.03 2.92 -7.73
N LEU A 104 -13.79 3.00 -8.20
CA LEU A 104 -12.66 3.22 -7.30
C LEU A 104 -12.74 4.63 -6.69
N SER A 105 -12.64 4.72 -5.37
CA SER A 105 -12.67 5.98 -4.63
C SER A 105 -11.35 6.75 -4.71
N GLY A 106 -10.30 6.12 -5.19
CA GLY A 106 -8.98 6.71 -5.26
C GLY A 106 -7.95 5.81 -5.92
N VAL A 107 -6.72 6.30 -5.93
CA VAL A 107 -5.56 5.56 -6.46
C VAL A 107 -4.34 5.69 -5.56
N GLN A 108 -3.48 4.68 -5.63
CA GLN A 108 -2.22 4.58 -4.91
C GLN A 108 -1.07 4.44 -5.90
N GLY A 109 0.02 5.18 -5.71
CA GLY A 109 1.26 5.02 -6.47
C GLY A 109 2.00 3.74 -6.10
N PHE A 110 1.58 2.62 -6.68
CA PHE A 110 2.22 1.32 -6.50
C PHE A 110 1.74 0.30 -7.57
N PRO A 111 2.65 -0.43 -8.28
CA PRO A 111 4.12 -0.38 -8.15
C PRO A 111 4.73 0.99 -8.44
N THR A 112 5.96 1.21 -8.01
CA THR A 112 6.66 2.49 -8.16
C THR A 112 8.14 2.27 -8.43
N ILE A 113 8.74 3.16 -9.22
CA ILE A 113 10.19 3.21 -9.40
C ILE A 113 10.92 3.69 -8.13
N GLY A 114 10.23 4.30 -7.18
CA GLY A 114 10.78 4.66 -5.86
C GLY A 114 11.45 3.49 -5.15
N LYS A 115 11.03 2.26 -5.46
CA LYS A 115 11.61 1.02 -4.92
C LYS A 115 12.87 0.56 -5.68
N ILE A 116 13.14 1.10 -6.84
CA ILE A 116 14.30 0.76 -7.67
C ILE A 116 15.44 1.70 -7.35
N GLY A 117 16.63 1.16 -7.17
CA GLY A 117 17.83 1.93 -6.85
C GLY A 117 19.00 1.64 -7.80
N GLY A 118 20.16 2.24 -7.51
CA GLY A 118 21.41 1.99 -8.22
C GLY A 118 21.42 2.49 -9.66
N GLN A 119 22.17 1.81 -10.52
CA GLN A 119 22.38 2.20 -11.91
C GLN A 119 21.09 2.15 -12.74
N ILE A 120 20.26 1.12 -12.53
CA ILE A 120 18.97 0.95 -13.24
C ILE A 120 18.05 2.15 -13.01
N ARG A 121 17.95 2.66 -11.78
CA ARG A 121 17.14 3.85 -11.49
C ARG A 121 17.61 5.05 -12.30
N LYS A 122 18.91 5.29 -12.36
CA LYS A 122 19.49 6.40 -13.13
C LYS A 122 19.19 6.29 -14.62
N GLU A 123 19.24 5.09 -15.18
CA GLU A 123 18.95 4.84 -16.58
C GLU A 123 17.46 5.10 -16.91
N TYR A 124 16.54 4.67 -16.04
CA TYR A 124 15.12 5.00 -16.19
C TYR A 124 14.87 6.50 -16.15
N GLU A 125 15.50 7.23 -15.23
CA GLU A 125 15.34 8.68 -15.11
C GLU A 125 15.86 9.42 -16.34
N GLN A 126 16.98 9.00 -16.93
CA GLN A 126 17.54 9.59 -18.16
C GLN A 126 16.60 9.50 -19.36
N VAL A 127 15.71 8.52 -19.40
CA VAL A 127 14.74 8.33 -20.49
C VAL A 127 13.32 8.72 -20.09
N GLY A 128 13.18 9.47 -18.99
CA GLY A 128 11.92 10.08 -18.58
C GLY A 128 10.98 9.20 -17.75
N PHE A 129 11.45 8.08 -17.21
CA PHE A 129 10.73 7.33 -16.18
C PHE A 129 11.17 7.84 -14.82
N THR A 130 10.55 8.92 -14.35
CA THR A 130 10.93 9.61 -13.11
C THR A 130 9.85 9.51 -12.04
N PHE A 131 10.25 9.65 -10.77
CA PHE A 131 9.30 9.65 -9.66
C PHE A 131 8.36 10.86 -9.71
N GLU A 132 8.85 12.02 -10.14
CA GLU A 132 8.01 13.21 -10.36
C GLU A 132 6.87 12.93 -11.33
N LYS A 133 7.14 12.15 -12.40
CA LYS A 133 6.10 11.77 -13.36
C LYS A 133 5.06 10.84 -12.74
N GLU A 134 5.45 9.88 -11.89
CA GLU A 134 4.48 9.08 -11.10
C GLU A 134 3.61 9.98 -10.22
N VAL A 135 4.23 10.90 -9.48
CA VAL A 135 3.53 11.84 -8.60
C VAL A 135 2.59 12.74 -9.40
N SER A 136 2.99 13.20 -10.59
CA SER A 136 2.14 14.02 -11.48
C SER A 136 0.86 13.30 -11.92
N VAL A 137 0.93 11.97 -12.11
CA VAL A 137 -0.24 11.14 -12.44
C VAL A 137 -1.20 11.07 -11.24
N LEU A 138 -0.69 10.95 -10.02
CA LEU A 138 -1.52 11.01 -8.81
C LEU A 138 -2.15 12.40 -8.63
N ALA A 139 -1.39 13.47 -8.86
CA ALA A 139 -1.92 14.84 -8.81
C ALA A 139 -3.05 15.06 -9.84
N TYR A 140 -2.99 14.40 -10.99
CA TYR A 140 -4.10 14.41 -11.95
C TYR A 140 -5.33 13.64 -11.42
N ALA A 141 -5.15 12.49 -10.79
CA ALA A 141 -6.25 11.75 -10.17
C ALA A 141 -7.00 12.59 -9.13
N ARG A 142 -6.27 13.41 -8.36
CA ARG A 142 -6.89 14.36 -7.42
C ARG A 142 -7.80 15.38 -8.10
N LYS A 143 -7.47 15.84 -9.32
CA LYS A 143 -8.35 16.72 -10.11
C LYS A 143 -9.65 16.02 -10.55
N LEU A 144 -9.68 14.69 -10.55
CA LEU A 144 -10.87 13.88 -10.77
C LEU A 144 -11.65 13.59 -9.46
N ASN A 145 -11.33 14.27 -8.36
CA ASN A 145 -11.87 14.04 -7.01
C ASN A 145 -11.62 12.62 -6.47
N MET A 146 -10.55 11.97 -6.92
CA MET A 146 -10.11 10.70 -6.37
C MET A 146 -9.16 10.91 -5.19
N LEU A 147 -9.30 10.11 -4.14
CA LEU A 147 -8.33 10.07 -3.04
C LEU A 147 -6.98 9.58 -3.57
N THR A 148 -5.89 10.21 -3.10
CA THR A 148 -4.55 9.89 -3.56
C THR A 148 -3.64 9.45 -2.43
N MET A 149 -2.89 8.38 -2.65
CA MET A 149 -1.97 7.80 -1.69
C MET A 149 -0.65 7.43 -2.38
N SER A 150 0.49 7.66 -1.74
CA SER A 150 1.78 7.29 -2.31
C SER A 150 2.73 6.69 -1.28
N TYR A 151 3.41 5.63 -1.67
CA TYR A 151 4.62 5.17 -0.97
C TYR A 151 5.81 6.06 -1.30
N CYS A 152 6.72 6.20 -0.35
CA CYS A 152 8.02 6.81 -0.55
C CYS A 152 9.12 6.09 0.25
N TYR A 153 10.35 6.26 -0.17
CA TYR A 153 11.51 5.57 0.38
C TYR A 153 12.59 6.56 0.84
N SER A 154 12.42 7.84 0.53
CA SER A 154 13.36 8.91 0.87
C SER A 154 12.65 10.20 1.26
N VAL A 155 13.43 11.09 1.90
CA VAL A 155 13.02 12.47 2.25
C VAL A 155 12.67 13.28 0.99
N ASP A 156 13.44 13.12 -0.09
CA ASP A 156 13.22 13.88 -1.32
C ASP A 156 11.92 13.45 -2.02
N GLU A 157 11.65 12.15 -2.08
CA GLU A 157 10.37 11.63 -2.58
C GLU A 157 9.19 12.12 -1.74
N ALA A 158 9.36 12.20 -0.41
CA ALA A 158 8.33 12.71 0.48
C ALA A 158 7.99 14.18 0.21
N LYS A 159 9.01 15.01 -0.07
CA LYS A 159 8.81 16.41 -0.46
C LYS A 159 8.05 16.55 -1.78
N MET A 160 8.41 15.74 -2.79
CA MET A 160 7.70 15.72 -4.09
C MET A 160 6.22 15.35 -3.93
N ILE A 161 5.92 14.34 -3.12
CA ILE A 161 4.56 13.91 -2.82
C ILE A 161 3.77 15.04 -2.15
N ALA A 162 4.36 15.68 -1.15
CA ALA A 162 3.71 16.74 -0.39
C ALA A 162 3.46 18.01 -1.23
N ASP A 163 4.44 18.41 -2.07
CA ASP A 163 4.33 19.54 -2.98
C ASP A 163 3.23 19.34 -4.04
N ALA A 164 3.10 18.12 -4.53
CA ALA A 164 2.02 17.74 -5.47
C ALA A 164 0.63 17.68 -4.83
N GLY A 165 0.51 17.88 -3.52
CA GLY A 165 -0.74 17.90 -2.78
C GLY A 165 -1.41 16.53 -2.65
N ILE A 166 -0.66 15.43 -2.65
CA ILE A 166 -1.18 14.08 -2.43
C ILE A 166 -1.76 13.97 -1.02
N ASP A 167 -2.87 13.23 -0.85
CA ASP A 167 -3.63 13.23 0.41
C ASP A 167 -2.97 12.38 1.51
N LEU A 168 -2.41 11.22 1.15
CA LEU A 168 -1.76 10.31 2.11
C LEU A 168 -0.35 9.95 1.67
N ILE A 169 0.58 9.96 2.64
CA ILE A 169 1.96 9.54 2.43
C ILE A 169 2.32 8.34 3.30
N ILE A 170 3.02 7.37 2.73
CA ILE A 170 3.41 6.16 3.42
C ILE A 170 4.92 5.93 3.28
N PRO A 171 5.72 6.30 4.29
CA PRO A 171 7.10 5.82 4.41
C PRO A 171 7.14 4.30 4.40
N HIS A 172 7.89 3.71 3.46
CA HIS A 172 7.93 2.27 3.27
C HIS A 172 9.23 1.67 3.82
N MET A 173 9.13 0.92 4.92
CA MET A 173 10.29 0.37 5.65
C MET A 173 10.79 -0.99 5.10
N GLY A 174 10.38 -1.37 3.89
CA GLY A 174 10.78 -2.63 3.27
C GLY A 174 9.66 -3.67 3.27
N MET A 175 9.98 -4.88 2.79
CA MET A 175 9.02 -5.98 2.80
C MET A 175 8.69 -6.40 4.24
N THR A 176 7.41 -6.71 4.49
CA THR A 176 6.95 -7.20 5.81
C THR A 176 7.65 -8.52 6.18
N THR A 177 8.15 -8.58 7.40
CA THR A 177 8.71 -9.80 8.00
C THR A 177 7.61 -10.80 8.36
N GLY A 178 7.99 -12.05 8.59
CA GLY A 178 7.10 -13.10 9.09
C GLY A 178 6.26 -13.80 8.02
N GLY A 179 5.68 -14.92 8.44
CA GLY A 179 5.02 -15.87 7.57
C GLY A 179 5.99 -16.62 6.64
N ASP A 180 5.45 -17.43 5.73
CA ASP A 180 6.25 -18.32 4.89
C ASP A 180 7.09 -17.56 3.83
N ASN A 181 6.58 -16.43 3.34
CA ASN A 181 7.16 -15.65 2.24
C ASN A 181 7.58 -14.23 2.64
N GLY A 182 7.75 -13.93 3.94
CA GLY A 182 8.29 -12.66 4.42
C GLY A 182 9.80 -12.60 4.35
N THR A 183 10.38 -11.40 4.49
CA THR A 183 11.82 -11.25 4.66
C THR A 183 12.24 -11.75 6.04
N LYS A 184 13.48 -12.25 6.14
CA LYS A 184 14.03 -12.78 7.40
C LYS A 184 14.78 -11.71 8.19
N GLU A 185 15.33 -10.72 7.50
CA GLU A 185 16.16 -9.66 8.09
C GLU A 185 15.53 -8.30 7.82
N GLN A 186 15.48 -7.47 8.85
CA GLN A 186 15.02 -6.10 8.80
C GLN A 186 15.76 -5.25 9.84
N SER A 187 15.78 -3.95 9.63
CA SER A 187 16.30 -2.99 10.61
C SER A 187 15.53 -3.10 11.93
N PRO A 188 16.17 -2.82 13.08
CA PRO A 188 15.48 -2.68 14.36
C PRO A 188 14.30 -1.70 14.28
N ILE A 189 13.30 -1.87 15.14
CA ILE A 189 12.06 -1.08 15.06
C ILE A 189 12.26 0.39 15.40
N ASP A 190 13.21 0.71 16.27
CA ASP A 190 13.62 2.06 16.60
C ASP A 190 14.22 2.79 15.39
N VAL A 191 15.10 2.11 14.64
CA VAL A 191 15.66 2.62 13.39
C VAL A 191 14.58 2.85 12.33
N ALA A 192 13.60 1.94 12.27
CA ALA A 192 12.44 2.11 11.39
C ALA A 192 11.59 3.33 11.80
N ALA A 193 11.42 3.57 13.11
CA ALA A 193 10.71 4.74 13.62
C ALA A 193 11.43 6.04 13.28
N GLU A 194 12.74 6.12 13.51
CA GLU A 194 13.55 7.30 13.16
C GLU A 194 13.47 7.65 11.68
N LYS A 195 13.61 6.65 10.81
CA LYS A 195 13.50 6.83 9.37
C LYS A 195 12.09 7.24 8.94
N THR A 196 11.06 6.61 9.53
CA THR A 196 9.66 6.96 9.27
C THR A 196 9.39 8.40 9.63
N GLU A 197 9.84 8.84 10.83
CA GLU A 197 9.64 10.23 11.28
C GLU A 197 10.38 11.24 10.42
N ALA A 198 11.62 10.98 10.04
CA ALA A 198 12.38 11.88 9.17
C ALA A 198 11.65 12.12 7.82
N ILE A 199 11.09 11.07 7.23
CA ILE A 199 10.32 11.16 5.99
C ILE A 199 9.01 11.92 6.21
N ILE A 200 8.29 11.64 7.30
CA ILE A 200 7.03 12.32 7.62
C ILE A 200 7.25 13.81 7.86
N GLN A 201 8.25 14.19 8.63
CA GLN A 201 8.54 15.59 8.93
C GLN A 201 8.92 16.39 7.66
N ALA A 202 9.63 15.76 6.73
CA ALA A 202 9.92 16.36 5.43
C ALA A 202 8.65 16.65 4.62
N ALA A 203 7.67 15.74 4.63
CA ALA A 203 6.40 15.96 3.97
C ALA A 203 5.55 17.04 4.68
N LEU A 204 5.44 16.97 6.00
CA LEU A 204 4.66 17.92 6.80
C LEU A 204 5.20 19.36 6.73
N SER A 205 6.51 19.52 6.54
CA SER A 205 7.14 20.85 6.37
C SER A 205 6.68 21.56 5.07
N ILE A 206 6.22 20.81 4.08
CA ILE A 206 5.71 21.34 2.79
C ILE A 206 4.18 21.37 2.80
N ASN A 207 3.54 20.28 3.22
CA ASN A 207 2.08 20.17 3.28
C ASN A 207 1.64 19.69 4.68
N PRO A 208 1.29 20.59 5.59
CA PRO A 208 0.81 20.22 6.94
C PRO A 208 -0.49 19.40 6.94
N GLU A 209 -1.23 19.40 5.85
CA GLU A 209 -2.50 18.70 5.72
C GLU A 209 -2.37 17.25 5.23
N ILE A 210 -1.16 16.83 4.79
CA ILE A 210 -0.92 15.46 4.35
C ILE A 210 -1.09 14.48 5.51
N ILE A 211 -1.72 13.34 5.26
CA ILE A 211 -1.95 12.32 6.29
C ILE A 211 -0.85 11.26 6.21
N PRO A 212 0.07 11.18 7.17
CA PRO A 212 1.11 10.16 7.17
C PRO A 212 0.62 8.85 7.79
N LEU A 213 0.98 7.72 7.17
CA LEU A 213 0.75 6.38 7.67
C LEU A 213 2.06 5.60 7.69
N CYS A 214 2.21 4.60 8.55
CA CYS A 214 3.38 3.73 8.58
C CYS A 214 3.14 2.40 7.85
N HIS A 215 4.21 1.78 7.31
CA HIS A 215 4.11 0.52 6.57
C HIS A 215 5.43 -0.24 6.45
N GLY A 216 5.33 -1.57 6.49
CA GLY A 216 6.36 -2.48 6.02
C GLY A 216 7.50 -2.78 7.00
N GLY A 217 8.48 -3.52 6.54
CA GLY A 217 9.60 -3.95 7.36
C GLY A 217 9.16 -4.86 8.51
N ASN A 218 9.66 -4.58 9.69
CA ASN A 218 9.31 -5.27 10.94
C ASN A 218 7.99 -4.81 11.57
N ILE A 219 7.25 -3.90 10.93
CA ILE A 219 5.90 -3.52 11.35
C ILE A 219 4.92 -4.60 10.86
N SER A 220 4.85 -5.71 11.58
CA SER A 220 4.10 -6.91 11.15
C SER A 220 2.96 -7.31 12.07
N GLU A 221 2.93 -6.80 13.30
CA GLU A 221 1.89 -7.03 14.29
C GLU A 221 1.34 -5.71 14.84
N PRO A 222 0.14 -5.68 15.46
CA PRO A 222 -0.45 -4.46 16.00
C PRO A 222 0.46 -3.70 16.97
N LYS A 223 1.21 -4.41 17.84
CA LYS A 223 2.17 -3.81 18.78
C LYS A 223 3.30 -3.04 18.08
N ASP A 224 3.74 -3.52 16.90
CA ASP A 224 4.80 -2.87 16.14
C ASP A 224 4.27 -1.57 15.54
N ALA A 225 3.06 -1.59 14.99
CA ALA A 225 2.39 -0.39 14.46
C ALA A 225 2.11 0.64 15.57
N GLU A 226 1.68 0.18 16.75
CA GLU A 226 1.49 1.02 17.94
C GLU A 226 2.80 1.69 18.34
N TYR A 227 3.91 0.93 18.40
CA TYR A 227 5.23 1.48 18.69
C TYR A 227 5.60 2.61 17.73
N ILE A 228 5.48 2.38 16.41
CA ILE A 228 5.79 3.41 15.41
C ILE A 228 4.89 4.64 15.58
N MET A 229 3.58 4.47 15.76
CA MET A 229 2.65 5.60 15.93
C MET A 229 2.90 6.40 17.21
N HIS A 230 3.40 5.77 18.27
CA HIS A 230 3.76 6.47 19.51
C HIS A 230 5.11 7.22 19.43
N HIS A 231 6.01 6.79 18.53
CA HIS A 231 7.34 7.38 18.37
C HIS A 231 7.47 8.24 17.11
N THR A 232 6.38 8.42 16.36
CA THR A 232 6.38 9.20 15.12
C THR A 232 5.10 10.00 14.97
N SER A 233 5.05 10.84 13.95
CA SER A 233 3.85 11.60 13.58
C SER A 233 2.84 10.81 12.73
N ALA A 234 3.04 9.50 12.52
CA ALA A 234 2.12 8.65 11.79
C ALA A 234 0.72 8.62 12.44
N LYS A 235 -0.32 8.66 11.61
CA LYS A 235 -1.74 8.69 12.02
C LYS A 235 -2.45 7.36 11.81
N GLY A 236 -1.71 6.31 11.45
CA GLY A 236 -2.28 4.99 11.20
C GLY A 236 -1.29 4.07 10.51
N PHE A 237 -1.79 2.92 10.11
CA PHE A 237 -1.02 1.81 9.55
C PHE A 237 -1.60 1.35 8.22
N VAL A 238 -0.73 1.01 7.28
CA VAL A 238 -1.08 0.29 6.06
C VAL A 238 -0.62 -1.16 6.21
N GLY A 239 -1.56 -2.08 6.31
CA GLY A 239 -1.30 -3.52 6.38
C GLY A 239 -1.57 -4.21 5.06
N ALA A 240 -0.73 -5.16 4.69
CA ALA A 240 -0.92 -6.01 3.53
C ALA A 240 -0.65 -7.47 3.91
N SER A 241 0.59 -7.96 3.85
CA SER A 241 0.93 -9.32 4.30
C SER A 241 0.55 -9.59 5.76
N SER A 242 0.64 -8.59 6.62
CA SER A 242 0.26 -8.66 8.03
C SER A 242 -1.24 -8.84 8.27
N ILE A 243 -2.08 -8.37 7.33
CA ILE A 243 -3.54 -8.44 7.45
C ILE A 243 -4.11 -9.66 6.73
N GLU A 244 -3.59 -10.02 5.55
CA GLU A 244 -4.18 -11.10 4.78
C GLU A 244 -3.36 -12.40 4.77
N ARG A 245 -2.10 -12.37 4.37
CA ARG A 245 -1.32 -13.61 4.18
C ARG A 245 -0.95 -14.28 5.50
N ILE A 246 -0.31 -13.56 6.42
CA ILE A 246 0.20 -14.12 7.68
C ILE A 246 -0.93 -14.71 8.55
N PRO A 247 -2.06 -14.01 8.77
CA PRO A 247 -3.20 -14.60 9.49
C PRO A 247 -3.78 -15.83 8.79
N THR A 248 -3.91 -15.80 7.46
CA THR A 248 -4.43 -16.93 6.67
C THR A 248 -3.52 -18.16 6.78
N GLU A 249 -2.20 -17.99 6.66
CA GLU A 249 -1.22 -19.06 6.86
C GLU A 249 -1.37 -19.71 8.23
N LYS A 250 -1.43 -18.88 9.28
CA LYS A 250 -1.55 -19.35 10.69
C LYS A 250 -2.88 -20.09 10.90
N ALA A 251 -4.01 -19.51 10.48
CA ALA A 251 -5.32 -20.06 10.71
C ALA A 251 -5.52 -21.42 9.99
N ILE A 252 -5.14 -21.51 8.70
CA ILE A 252 -5.29 -22.74 7.93
C ILE A 252 -4.41 -23.86 8.50
N LYS A 253 -3.14 -23.59 8.79
CA LYS A 253 -2.24 -24.59 9.39
C LYS A 253 -2.77 -25.13 10.72
N ASN A 254 -3.29 -24.25 11.59
CA ASN A 254 -3.85 -24.64 12.87
C ASN A 254 -5.10 -25.53 12.72
N VAL A 255 -6.03 -25.17 11.84
CA VAL A 255 -7.25 -25.96 11.59
C VAL A 255 -6.88 -27.32 11.00
N CYS A 256 -6.00 -27.37 10.02
CA CYS A 256 -5.54 -28.62 9.41
C CYS A 256 -4.85 -29.53 10.43
N ALA A 257 -4.01 -28.97 11.30
CA ALA A 257 -3.35 -29.75 12.38
C ALA A 257 -4.40 -30.34 13.33
N GLY A 258 -5.44 -29.60 13.70
CA GLY A 258 -6.55 -30.10 14.51
C GLY A 258 -7.25 -31.32 13.88
N TYR A 259 -7.63 -31.22 12.61
CA TYR A 259 -8.25 -32.36 11.91
C TYR A 259 -7.30 -33.58 11.81
N ARG A 260 -6.03 -33.37 11.52
CA ARG A 260 -5.02 -34.45 11.46
C ARG A 260 -4.74 -35.14 12.80
N ALA A 261 -5.04 -34.50 13.92
CA ALA A 261 -4.88 -35.08 15.24
C ALA A 261 -5.97 -36.07 15.66
N ILE A 262 -7.10 -36.12 14.91
CA ILE A 262 -8.21 -37.05 15.19
C ILE A 262 -7.70 -38.49 15.03
N ARG A 263 -8.02 -39.33 15.99
CA ARG A 263 -7.80 -40.79 15.97
C ARG A 263 -9.13 -41.51 15.84
N LEU A 264 -9.17 -42.59 15.02
CA LEU A 264 -10.32 -43.47 14.85
C LEU A 264 -10.22 -44.69 15.76
#